data_9c18c27be5df8b3fa775e525e75c99f2
#
_entry.id   9c18c27be5df8b3fa775e525e75c99f2
#
_cell.length_a   1.000
_cell.length_b   1.000
_cell.length_c   1.000
_cell.angle_alpha   90.00
_cell.angle_beta   90.00
_cell.angle_gamma   90.00
#
_symmetry.space_group_name_H-M   'P 1'
#
loop_
_entity.id
_entity.type
_entity.pdbx_description
1 polymer ?
#
loop_
_entity_poly.entity_id
_entity_poly.type
_entity_poly.pdbx_seq_one_letter_code
_entity_poly.pdbx_strand_id
1 'polypeptide(L)'
;MISPLAYVHPDAKLGNNVTVEPFAYIAGDVVIGDDCWIGPGAVIHDGARIGKRCKIHTAASISCLPQDLKFRGEKTTAEIGDDNDIRECVTISRGTASRGKTVIGNGNLLMAYVHVAHDDVIGSHCVVANRCSFAGEVEVGDWVVIGGHCAIHQWVKIGDHVMLQG
;
A
#
# COMPACT_ATOMS: atom_id res chain seq x y z
N MET A 1 -6.60 -9.37 17.53
CA MET A 1 -8.08 -9.38 17.80
C MET A 1 -8.82 -9.11 16.49
N ILE A 2 -9.84 -9.90 16.15
CA ILE A 2 -10.64 -9.70 14.91
C ILE A 2 -12.05 -9.31 15.33
N SER A 3 -12.54 -8.17 14.84
CA SER A 3 -13.90 -7.72 15.07
C SER A 3 -14.93 -8.70 14.46
N PRO A 4 -16.02 -9.03 15.13
CA PRO A 4 -17.08 -9.85 14.55
C PRO A 4 -17.83 -9.17 13.40
N LEU A 5 -17.64 -7.85 13.22
CA LEU A 5 -18.20 -7.08 12.11
C LEU A 5 -17.21 -6.92 10.94
N ALA A 6 -16.03 -7.48 11.02
CA ALA A 6 -15.09 -7.54 9.91
C ALA A 6 -15.29 -8.81 9.08
N TYR A 7 -15.00 -8.75 7.81
CA TYR A 7 -14.91 -9.93 6.96
C TYR A 7 -13.44 -10.29 6.71
N VAL A 8 -13.06 -11.50 7.09
CA VAL A 8 -11.76 -12.07 6.78
C VAL A 8 -11.98 -13.39 6.05
N HIS A 9 -11.49 -13.48 4.82
CA HIS A 9 -11.61 -14.72 4.04
C HIS A 9 -10.84 -15.86 4.73
N PRO A 10 -11.38 -17.09 4.77
CA PRO A 10 -10.73 -18.23 5.44
C PRO A 10 -9.31 -18.56 4.94
N ASP A 11 -8.99 -18.28 3.68
CA ASP A 11 -7.68 -18.53 3.10
C ASP A 11 -6.66 -17.43 3.39
N ALA A 12 -7.07 -16.28 3.94
CA ALA A 12 -6.17 -15.20 4.32
C ALA A 12 -5.22 -15.65 5.44
N LYS A 13 -3.95 -15.30 5.30
CA LYS A 13 -2.91 -15.64 6.28
C LYS A 13 -2.58 -14.43 7.13
N LEU A 14 -3.02 -14.47 8.38
CA LEU A 14 -2.73 -13.42 9.38
C LEU A 14 -1.69 -13.91 10.35
N GLY A 15 -0.72 -13.06 10.65
CA GLY A 15 0.29 -13.28 11.69
C GLY A 15 -0.27 -13.19 13.10
N ASN A 16 0.63 -13.20 14.09
CA ASN A 16 0.27 -13.07 15.50
C ASN A 16 -0.15 -11.64 15.83
N ASN A 17 -1.05 -11.47 16.80
CA ASN A 17 -1.47 -10.18 17.36
C ASN A 17 -2.05 -9.19 16.32
N VAL A 18 -2.51 -9.68 15.17
CA VAL A 18 -3.18 -8.82 14.19
C VAL A 18 -4.53 -8.36 14.74
N THR A 19 -4.76 -7.05 14.67
CA THR A 19 -6.04 -6.44 15.01
C THR A 19 -6.77 -6.06 13.73
N VAL A 20 -8.02 -6.48 13.59
CA VAL A 20 -8.89 -6.14 12.46
C VAL A 20 -10.15 -5.48 13.00
N GLU A 21 -10.34 -4.22 12.65
CA GLU A 21 -11.41 -3.36 13.13
C GLU A 21 -12.74 -3.62 12.37
N PRO A 22 -13.89 -3.12 12.89
CA PRO A 22 -15.19 -3.29 12.25
C PRO A 22 -15.21 -2.83 10.79
N PHE A 23 -15.96 -3.58 9.97
CA PHE A 23 -16.19 -3.31 8.55
C PHE A 23 -14.93 -3.37 7.65
N ALA A 24 -13.81 -3.80 8.17
CA ALA A 24 -12.66 -4.14 7.34
C ALA A 24 -12.96 -5.39 6.50
N TYR A 25 -12.45 -5.42 5.27
CA TYR A 25 -12.56 -6.55 4.35
C TYR A 25 -11.17 -7.07 3.99
N ILE A 26 -10.93 -8.36 4.16
CA ILE A 26 -9.68 -9.03 3.80
C ILE A 26 -9.98 -10.20 2.85
N ALA A 27 -9.45 -10.13 1.62
CA ALA A 27 -9.62 -11.14 0.58
C ALA A 27 -8.80 -12.42 0.84
N GLY A 28 -8.95 -13.43 -0.01
CA GLY A 28 -8.37 -14.76 0.21
C GLY A 28 -6.87 -14.87 -0.04
N ASP A 29 -6.36 -14.27 -1.12
CA ASP A 29 -4.92 -14.28 -1.43
C ASP A 29 -4.18 -13.12 -0.75
N VAL A 30 -4.28 -13.05 0.59
CA VAL A 30 -3.68 -12.00 1.42
C VAL A 30 -2.75 -12.63 2.46
N VAL A 31 -1.60 -11.98 2.67
CA VAL A 31 -0.68 -12.28 3.77
C VAL A 31 -0.42 -11.01 4.57
N ILE A 32 -0.63 -11.04 5.88
CA ILE A 32 -0.39 -9.92 6.80
C ILE A 32 0.52 -10.43 7.92
N GLY A 33 1.63 -9.74 8.16
CA GLY A 33 2.60 -10.07 9.20
C GLY A 33 2.09 -9.76 10.61
N ASP A 34 2.95 -10.06 11.60
CA ASP A 34 2.63 -9.92 13.02
C ASP A 34 2.40 -8.45 13.42
N ASP A 35 1.62 -8.25 14.48
CA ASP A 35 1.41 -6.97 15.17
C ASP A 35 0.82 -5.85 14.29
N CYS A 36 0.16 -6.20 13.19
CA CYS A 36 -0.49 -5.23 12.31
C CYS A 36 -1.86 -4.80 12.85
N TRP A 37 -2.22 -3.54 12.55
CA TRP A 37 -3.54 -2.99 12.81
C TRP A 37 -4.23 -2.63 11.49
N ILE A 38 -5.40 -3.20 11.27
CA ILE A 38 -6.24 -2.94 10.08
C ILE A 38 -7.47 -2.18 10.55
N GLY A 39 -7.52 -0.92 10.19
CA GLY A 39 -8.52 0.06 10.63
C GLY A 39 -9.92 -0.17 10.06
N PRO A 40 -10.92 0.53 10.61
CA PRO A 40 -12.32 0.36 10.21
C PRO A 40 -12.54 0.63 8.72
N GLY A 41 -13.25 -0.27 8.05
CA GLY A 41 -13.58 -0.11 6.64
C GLY A 41 -12.38 -0.16 5.68
N ALA A 42 -11.19 -0.54 6.12
CA ALA A 42 -10.05 -0.80 5.24
C ALA A 42 -10.33 -2.04 4.37
N VAL A 43 -9.86 -2.01 3.12
CA VAL A 43 -10.08 -3.10 2.16
C VAL A 43 -8.72 -3.63 1.69
N ILE A 44 -8.47 -4.90 1.99
CA ILE A 44 -7.25 -5.59 1.58
C ILE A 44 -7.62 -6.61 0.49
N HIS A 45 -7.24 -6.31 -0.74
CA HIS A 45 -7.55 -7.14 -1.90
C HIS A 45 -6.54 -8.28 -2.10
N ASP A 46 -6.89 -9.22 -2.98
CA ASP A 46 -6.01 -10.31 -3.38
C ASP A 46 -4.66 -9.78 -3.90
N GLY A 47 -3.60 -10.52 -3.59
CA GLY A 47 -2.24 -10.16 -3.95
C GLY A 47 -1.54 -9.26 -2.93
N ALA A 48 -2.19 -8.84 -1.86
CA ALA A 48 -1.53 -8.08 -0.79
C ALA A 48 -0.55 -8.94 0.01
N ARG A 49 0.65 -8.42 0.21
CA ARG A 49 1.71 -9.00 1.05
C ARG A 49 2.20 -7.90 1.98
N ILE A 50 1.72 -7.89 3.21
CA ILE A 50 1.97 -6.83 4.19
C ILE A 50 2.91 -7.37 5.26
N GLY A 51 3.98 -6.66 5.53
CA GLY A 51 4.96 -6.97 6.56
C GLY A 51 4.40 -6.83 7.98
N LYS A 52 5.28 -6.64 8.95
CA LYS A 52 4.94 -6.59 10.38
C LYS A 52 4.72 -5.15 10.86
N ARG A 53 3.96 -5.00 11.95
CA ARG A 53 3.76 -3.72 12.67
C ARG A 53 3.24 -2.58 11.79
N CYS A 54 2.58 -2.93 10.68
CA CYS A 54 1.96 -1.95 9.80
C CYS A 54 0.61 -1.47 10.37
N LYS A 55 0.31 -0.20 10.11
CA LYS A 55 -0.99 0.40 10.41
C LYS A 55 -1.67 0.78 9.10
N ILE A 56 -2.82 0.17 8.84
CA ILE A 56 -3.64 0.46 7.66
C ILE A 56 -4.90 1.17 8.15
N HIS A 57 -4.99 2.46 7.89
CA HIS A 57 -6.06 3.30 8.44
C HIS A 57 -7.39 3.17 7.68
N THR A 58 -8.39 3.87 8.22
CA THR A 58 -9.78 3.84 7.75
C THR A 58 -9.89 4.05 6.25
N ALA A 59 -10.65 3.18 5.59
CA ALA A 59 -10.97 3.24 4.16
C ALA A 59 -9.73 3.20 3.23
N ALA A 60 -8.55 2.85 3.73
CA ALA A 60 -7.42 2.56 2.85
C ALA A 60 -7.71 1.29 2.03
N SER A 61 -7.28 1.27 0.77
CA SER A 61 -7.54 0.18 -0.16
C SER A 61 -6.22 -0.34 -0.72
N ILE A 62 -5.85 -1.55 -0.32
CA ILE A 62 -4.53 -2.15 -0.58
C ILE A 62 -4.63 -3.26 -1.61
N SER A 63 -3.71 -3.26 -2.57
CA SER A 63 -3.66 -4.22 -3.68
C SER A 63 -4.86 -4.12 -4.62
N CYS A 64 -5.32 -2.87 -4.87
CA CYS A 64 -6.38 -2.61 -5.85
C CYS A 64 -5.98 -3.11 -7.24
N LEU A 65 -6.97 -3.39 -8.07
CA LEU A 65 -6.72 -3.64 -9.48
C LEU A 65 -6.02 -2.43 -10.12
N PRO A 66 -4.99 -2.66 -10.96
CA PRO A 66 -4.33 -1.59 -11.69
C PRO A 66 -5.30 -0.77 -12.54
N GLN A 67 -5.16 0.56 -12.50
CA GLN A 67 -5.87 1.47 -13.38
C GLN A 67 -5.12 1.62 -14.70
N ASP A 68 -4.81 0.50 -15.33
CA ASP A 68 -4.09 0.42 -16.61
C ASP A 68 -4.95 -0.33 -17.64
N LEU A 69 -5.20 0.31 -18.78
CA LEU A 69 -5.98 -0.28 -19.88
C LEU A 69 -5.34 -1.56 -20.46
N LYS A 70 -4.07 -1.81 -20.21
CA LYS A 70 -3.35 -3.01 -20.64
C LYS A 70 -3.52 -4.19 -19.68
N PHE A 71 -3.95 -3.95 -18.43
CA PHE A 71 -4.15 -5.01 -17.44
C PHE A 71 -5.21 -6.01 -17.92
N ARG A 72 -4.91 -7.29 -17.85
CA ARG A 72 -5.77 -8.40 -18.33
C ARG A 72 -6.18 -9.36 -17.22
N GLY A 73 -5.95 -9.00 -15.95
CA GLY A 73 -6.27 -9.85 -14.82
C GLY A 73 -5.11 -10.75 -14.39
N GLU A 74 -3.88 -10.37 -14.71
CA GLU A 74 -2.67 -11.11 -14.33
C GLU A 74 -2.56 -11.27 -12.82
N LYS A 75 -2.05 -12.40 -12.38
CA LYS A 75 -1.79 -12.66 -10.96
C LYS A 75 -0.54 -11.88 -10.52
N THR A 76 -0.76 -10.74 -9.89
CA THR A 76 0.29 -9.82 -9.45
C THR A 76 0.10 -9.44 -7.99
N THR A 77 1.08 -8.76 -7.38
CA THR A 77 1.09 -8.46 -5.95
C THR A 77 1.29 -6.97 -5.66
N ALA A 78 0.93 -6.57 -4.44
CA ALA A 78 1.41 -5.37 -3.76
C ALA A 78 2.17 -5.83 -2.51
N GLU A 79 3.48 -5.60 -2.49
CA GLU A 79 4.39 -6.02 -1.43
C GLU A 79 4.75 -4.82 -0.57
N ILE A 80 4.37 -4.84 0.70
CA ILE A 80 4.57 -3.76 1.66
C ILE A 80 5.44 -4.29 2.79
N GLY A 81 6.54 -3.62 3.06
CA GLY A 81 7.47 -3.98 4.13
C GLY A 81 6.92 -3.72 5.53
N ASP A 82 7.82 -3.70 6.51
CA ASP A 82 7.50 -3.55 7.92
C ASP A 82 7.30 -2.08 8.33
N ASP A 83 6.63 -1.85 9.46
CA ASP A 83 6.56 -0.55 10.16
C ASP A 83 5.96 0.61 9.33
N ASN A 84 5.15 0.31 8.32
CA ASN A 84 4.51 1.34 7.51
C ASN A 84 3.24 1.88 8.17
N ASP A 85 3.05 3.21 8.11
CA ASP A 85 1.83 3.90 8.52
C ASP A 85 1.10 4.41 7.27
N ILE A 86 0.04 3.68 6.87
CA ILE A 86 -0.74 3.94 5.65
C ILE A 86 -2.06 4.55 6.07
N ARG A 87 -2.18 5.86 5.85
CA ARG A 87 -3.26 6.69 6.36
C ARG A 87 -4.58 6.53 5.59
N GLU A 88 -5.54 7.32 6.01
CA GLU A 88 -6.93 7.24 5.58
C GLU A 88 -7.07 7.40 4.06
N CYS A 89 -7.89 6.56 3.45
CA CYS A 89 -8.22 6.63 2.02
C CYS A 89 -7.00 6.51 1.09
N VAL A 90 -5.87 6.01 1.55
CA VAL A 90 -4.73 5.69 0.68
C VAL A 90 -5.13 4.54 -0.24
N THR A 91 -4.74 4.61 -1.50
CA THR A 91 -4.93 3.53 -2.47
C THR A 91 -3.60 3.04 -3.00
N ILE A 92 -3.38 1.73 -2.97
CA ILE A 92 -2.18 1.09 -3.49
C ILE A 92 -2.62 0.02 -4.49
N SER A 93 -2.26 0.20 -5.76
CA SER A 93 -2.52 -0.79 -6.79
C SER A 93 -1.48 -1.91 -6.74
N ARG A 94 -1.88 -3.13 -7.10
CA ARG A 94 -0.93 -4.21 -7.35
C ARG A 94 -0.26 -4.02 -8.72
N GLY A 95 0.80 -4.79 -9.02
CA GLY A 95 1.52 -4.68 -10.28
C GLY A 95 0.72 -5.13 -11.49
N THR A 96 1.31 -4.92 -12.67
CA THR A 96 0.85 -5.44 -13.96
C THR A 96 1.84 -6.49 -14.48
N ALA A 97 1.66 -6.96 -15.70
CA ALA A 97 2.62 -7.83 -16.38
C ALA A 97 4.03 -7.19 -16.53
N SER A 98 4.16 -5.88 -16.38
CA SER A 98 5.43 -5.16 -16.53
C SER A 98 6.46 -5.59 -15.47
N ARG A 99 6.09 -5.49 -14.18
CA ARG A 99 6.97 -5.88 -13.05
C ARG A 99 6.37 -7.00 -12.20
N GLY A 100 5.10 -7.31 -12.37
CA GLY A 100 4.40 -8.31 -11.58
C GLY A 100 4.05 -7.87 -10.17
N LYS A 101 4.55 -6.73 -9.72
CA LYS A 101 4.34 -6.24 -8.36
C LYS A 101 4.57 -4.74 -8.20
N THR A 102 3.86 -4.16 -7.24
CA THR A 102 4.16 -2.85 -6.63
C THR A 102 4.88 -3.09 -5.31
N VAL A 103 5.90 -2.31 -5.00
CA VAL A 103 6.74 -2.52 -3.80
C VAL A 103 6.81 -1.25 -2.97
N ILE A 104 6.58 -1.39 -1.67
CA ILE A 104 6.79 -0.33 -0.67
C ILE A 104 7.73 -0.89 0.39
N GLY A 105 8.83 -0.19 0.66
CA GLY A 105 9.81 -0.55 1.66
C GLY A 105 9.30 -0.45 3.09
N ASN A 106 10.18 -0.19 4.05
CA ASN A 106 9.86 -0.20 5.46
C ASN A 106 9.75 1.22 6.04
N GLY A 107 8.98 1.37 7.10
CA GLY A 107 8.97 2.59 7.92
C GLY A 107 8.47 3.84 7.20
N ASN A 108 7.63 3.70 6.20
CA ASN A 108 7.08 4.84 5.46
C ASN A 108 5.83 5.40 6.11
N LEU A 109 5.62 6.71 5.96
CA LEU A 109 4.37 7.39 6.24
C LEU A 109 3.73 7.81 4.91
N LEU A 110 2.64 7.15 4.53
CA LEU A 110 1.80 7.57 3.41
C LEU A 110 0.57 8.30 3.99
N MET A 111 0.55 9.62 3.86
CA MET A 111 -0.54 10.43 4.42
C MET A 111 -1.84 10.26 3.65
N ALA A 112 -2.93 10.80 4.20
CA ALA A 112 -4.28 10.58 3.67
C ALA A 112 -4.42 10.94 2.19
N TYR A 113 -5.16 10.09 1.46
CA TYR A 113 -5.45 10.21 0.03
C TYR A 113 -4.23 10.08 -0.90
N VAL A 114 -3.12 9.55 -0.43
CA VAL A 114 -2.00 9.19 -1.33
C VAL A 114 -2.43 8.05 -2.25
N HIS A 115 -2.05 8.14 -3.52
CA HIS A 115 -2.23 7.08 -4.51
C HIS A 115 -0.88 6.55 -4.98
N VAL A 116 -0.68 5.24 -4.84
CA VAL A 116 0.45 4.50 -5.40
C VAL A 116 -0.08 3.61 -6.51
N ALA A 117 0.37 3.85 -7.75
CA ALA A 117 -0.08 3.10 -8.90
C ALA A 117 0.66 1.75 -9.04
N HIS A 118 0.37 1.06 -10.13
CA HIS A 118 0.93 -0.23 -10.45
C HIS A 118 2.43 -0.17 -10.75
N ASP A 119 3.15 -1.20 -10.35
CA ASP A 119 4.58 -1.37 -10.64
C ASP A 119 5.50 -0.26 -10.07
N ASP A 120 4.98 0.57 -9.15
CA ASP A 120 5.78 1.53 -8.42
C ASP A 120 6.71 0.82 -7.42
N VAL A 121 7.88 1.40 -7.20
CA VAL A 121 8.84 0.99 -6.16
C VAL A 121 9.11 2.19 -5.27
N ILE A 122 8.67 2.14 -4.02
CA ILE A 122 8.94 3.16 -3.00
C ILE A 122 9.91 2.56 -1.99
N GLY A 123 11.02 3.24 -1.74
CA GLY A 123 12.03 2.87 -0.78
C GLY A 123 11.53 2.89 0.67
N SER A 124 12.46 3.03 1.61
CA SER A 124 12.16 2.99 3.04
C SER A 124 12.29 4.37 3.68
N HIS A 125 11.59 4.56 4.80
CA HIS A 125 11.64 5.79 5.62
C HIS A 125 11.22 7.05 4.88
N CYS A 126 10.37 6.91 3.88
CA CYS A 126 9.82 8.03 3.12
C CYS A 126 8.60 8.63 3.83
N VAL A 127 8.43 9.94 3.63
CA VAL A 127 7.24 10.67 4.06
C VAL A 127 6.55 11.25 2.82
N VAL A 128 5.37 10.76 2.53
CA VAL A 128 4.56 11.21 1.39
C VAL A 128 3.34 11.94 1.92
N ALA A 129 3.30 13.25 1.69
CA ALA A 129 2.24 14.09 2.22
C ALA A 129 0.90 13.90 1.47
N ASN A 130 -0.15 14.49 2.04
CA ASN A 130 -1.53 14.29 1.61
C ASN A 130 -1.75 14.52 0.10
N ARG A 131 -2.54 13.64 -0.50
CA ARG A 131 -2.99 13.74 -1.90
C ARG A 131 -1.87 13.72 -2.95
N CYS A 132 -0.70 13.19 -2.61
CA CYS A 132 0.29 12.87 -3.62
C CYS A 132 -0.17 11.68 -4.45
N SER A 133 0.15 11.70 -5.74
CA SER A 133 -0.18 10.61 -6.65
C SER A 133 1.04 10.20 -7.47
N PHE A 134 1.33 8.92 -7.46
CA PHE A 134 2.32 8.30 -8.34
C PHE A 134 1.59 7.66 -9.52
N ALA A 135 2.05 7.96 -10.73
CA ALA A 135 1.62 7.22 -11.91
C ALA A 135 2.48 5.97 -12.08
N GLY A 136 2.09 4.94 -12.73
CA GLY A 136 2.79 3.65 -12.71
C GLY A 136 4.30 3.67 -13.04
N GLU A 137 5.02 2.69 -12.53
CA GLU A 137 6.45 2.45 -12.77
C GLU A 137 7.40 3.56 -12.26
N VAL A 138 7.00 4.30 -11.25
CA VAL A 138 7.83 5.28 -10.54
C VAL A 138 8.78 4.56 -9.58
N GLU A 139 10.02 5.04 -9.48
CA GLU A 139 11.00 4.55 -8.52
C GLU A 139 11.39 5.67 -7.55
N VAL A 140 11.19 5.45 -6.26
CA VAL A 140 11.54 6.39 -5.18
C VAL A 140 12.56 5.72 -4.28
N GLY A 141 13.67 6.39 -4.04
CA GLY A 141 14.72 5.94 -3.12
C GLY A 141 14.32 6.04 -1.65
N ASP A 142 15.28 5.87 -0.76
CA ASP A 142 15.09 5.92 0.68
C ASP A 142 15.11 7.35 1.22
N TRP A 143 14.41 7.57 2.35
CA TRP A 143 14.44 8.86 3.07
C TRP A 143 13.93 10.06 2.25
N VAL A 144 13.06 9.82 1.30
CA VAL A 144 12.46 10.86 0.46
C VAL A 144 11.29 11.51 1.18
N VAL A 145 11.21 12.85 1.09
CA VAL A 145 10.07 13.62 1.58
C VAL A 145 9.35 14.27 0.40
N ILE A 146 8.05 13.99 0.25
CA ILE A 146 7.24 14.55 -0.82
C ILE A 146 6.14 15.42 -0.21
N GLY A 147 6.16 16.71 -0.54
CA GLY A 147 5.15 17.69 -0.12
C GLY A 147 3.78 17.42 -0.74
N GLY A 148 2.74 17.97 -0.12
CA GLY A 148 1.37 17.66 -0.48
C GLY A 148 0.98 18.03 -1.91
N HIS A 149 0.05 17.27 -2.48
CA HIS A 149 -0.51 17.46 -3.83
C HIS A 149 0.50 17.30 -4.99
N CYS A 150 1.65 16.67 -4.76
CA CYS A 150 2.57 16.34 -5.84
C CYS A 150 1.98 15.24 -6.74
N ALA A 151 2.07 15.42 -8.05
CA ALA A 151 1.78 14.39 -9.04
C ALA A 151 3.09 13.97 -9.71
N ILE A 152 3.46 12.70 -9.56
CA ILE A 152 4.70 12.13 -10.09
C ILE A 152 4.37 11.37 -11.37
N HIS A 153 4.94 11.81 -12.48
CA HIS A 153 4.70 11.20 -13.79
C HIS A 153 5.29 9.78 -13.87
N GLN A 154 4.70 8.96 -14.72
CA GLN A 154 5.15 7.59 -14.99
C GLN A 154 6.63 7.53 -15.37
N TRP A 155 7.34 6.50 -14.89
CA TRP A 155 8.78 6.23 -15.08
C TRP A 155 9.74 7.24 -14.46
N VAL A 156 9.26 8.19 -13.65
CA VAL A 156 10.14 9.10 -12.92
C VAL A 156 10.95 8.31 -11.89
N LYS A 157 12.22 8.68 -11.72
CA LYS A 157 13.10 8.16 -10.68
C LYS A 157 13.49 9.30 -9.74
N ILE A 158 13.31 9.08 -8.44
CA ILE A 158 13.66 10.00 -7.36
C ILE A 158 14.73 9.31 -6.53
N GLY A 159 15.90 9.91 -6.42
CA GLY A 159 17.01 9.37 -5.62
C GLY A 159 16.77 9.49 -4.11
N ASP A 160 17.69 8.90 -3.32
CA ASP A 160 17.64 8.96 -1.87
C ASP A 160 17.73 10.39 -1.33
N HIS A 161 17.12 10.63 -0.17
CA HIS A 161 17.17 11.90 0.56
C HIS A 161 16.68 13.13 -0.22
N VAL A 162 15.94 12.94 -1.29
CA VAL A 162 15.34 14.05 -2.05
C VAL A 162 14.13 14.61 -1.30
N MET A 163 13.99 15.92 -1.36
CA MET A 163 12.79 16.64 -0.90
C MET A 163 12.10 17.31 -2.08
N LEU A 164 10.84 16.96 -2.32
CA LEU A 164 9.96 17.63 -3.27
C LEU A 164 9.01 18.55 -2.51
N GLN A 165 8.93 19.80 -2.93
CA GLN A 165 7.92 20.72 -2.38
C GLN A 165 6.56 20.44 -3.00
N GLY A 166 5.53 20.70 -2.22
CA GLY A 166 4.13 20.61 -2.68
C GLY A 166 3.71 21.79 -3.57
#